data_11d19914a94d2174ec3c901de894f770
#
_entry.id   11d19914a94d2174ec3c901de894f770
#
_cell.length_a   1.000
_cell.length_b   1.000
_cell.length_c   1.000
_cell.angle_alpha   90.00
_cell.angle_beta   90.00
_cell.angle_gamma   90.00
#
_symmetry.space_group_name_H-M   'P 1'
#
loop_
_entity.id
_entity.type
_entity.pdbx_description
1 polymer ?
#
loop_
_entity_poly.entity_id
_entity_poly.type
_entity_poly.pdbx_seq_one_letter_code
_entity_poly.pdbx_strand_id
1 'polypeptide(L)'
;MKRFLTMVLAPLLCVTMAWGQKLTRSQYIEKYAATAVREMKATGIPASITLAQGCLESGNGNSTLATQANNHFGIKCHNNWNGKTVRHDDETKNECFRSYKNADESFRDHSDFLRYRDRYAFLFELEPTDYKGWAYGLQKAGYATAKTYAASLIRIIEENELWRYDQLDATARQELPPTPMQAETSTKFKPLPGHKLYAVSLSREIRTTNGVPYIRARKGDTYAGLAKEYNLFTRELLSFNDRKRKADLQEGEIVYLEAKKRESAPNLDKHVVEEGETMRQLAQRYAVKMKKIYQYNHMRPGSQPEPGTILLLRKPR
;
A
#
# COMPACT_ATOMS: atom_id res chain seq x y z
N MET A 1 80.98 -8.36 35.52
CA MET A 1 79.67 -8.97 35.33
C MET A 1 78.61 -7.84 35.17
N LYS A 2 78.19 -7.54 33.95
CA LYS A 2 77.20 -6.50 33.66
C LYS A 2 75.82 -7.19 33.53
N ARG A 3 74.86 -6.87 34.41
CA ARG A 3 73.49 -7.37 34.32
C ARG A 3 72.70 -6.48 33.38
N PHE A 4 72.25 -7.03 32.24
CA PHE A 4 71.29 -6.40 31.37
C PHE A 4 69.88 -6.58 31.96
N LEU A 5 69.23 -5.44 32.27
CA LEU A 5 67.82 -5.40 32.69
C LEU A 5 66.94 -5.28 31.43
N THR A 6 66.29 -6.35 31.02
CA THR A 6 65.38 -6.38 29.91
C THR A 6 64.03 -5.81 30.35
N MET A 7 63.70 -4.61 29.90
CA MET A 7 62.42 -3.96 30.17
C MET A 7 61.39 -4.48 29.16
N VAL A 8 60.47 -5.32 29.65
CA VAL A 8 59.33 -5.84 28.87
C VAL A 8 58.26 -4.76 28.80
N LEU A 9 58.10 -4.15 27.63
CA LEU A 9 57.05 -3.20 27.36
C LEU A 9 55.76 -4.01 27.06
N ALA A 10 54.82 -4.04 27.99
CA ALA A 10 53.48 -4.62 27.74
C ALA A 10 52.64 -3.69 26.85
N PRO A 11 52.04 -4.17 25.74
CA PRO A 11 51.16 -3.33 24.94
C PRO A 11 49.88 -3.05 25.71
N LEU A 12 49.63 -1.77 25.97
CA LEU A 12 48.36 -1.28 26.52
C LEU A 12 47.27 -1.47 25.46
N LEU A 13 46.46 -2.53 25.54
CA LEU A 13 45.28 -2.70 24.75
C LEU A 13 44.26 -1.61 25.14
N CYS A 14 44.20 -0.53 24.38
CA CYS A 14 43.11 0.46 24.46
C CYS A 14 41.82 -0.18 23.95
N VAL A 15 41.04 -0.79 24.85
CA VAL A 15 39.66 -1.19 24.58
C VAL A 15 38.85 0.10 24.47
N THR A 16 38.72 0.62 23.24
CA THR A 16 37.76 1.68 22.95
C THR A 16 36.36 1.12 23.16
N MET A 17 35.72 1.48 24.24
CA MET A 17 34.28 1.29 24.41
C MET A 17 33.59 2.05 23.28
N ALA A 18 33.17 1.35 22.24
CA ALA A 18 32.31 1.90 21.22
C ALA A 18 30.93 2.16 21.84
N TRP A 19 30.78 3.33 22.42
CA TRP A 19 29.45 3.87 22.72
C TRP A 19 28.72 3.94 21.39
N GLY A 20 27.56 3.29 21.29
CA GLY A 20 26.78 3.19 20.07
C GLY A 20 26.60 4.56 19.42
N GLN A 21 27.39 4.81 18.38
CA GLN A 21 27.40 6.08 17.67
C GLN A 21 26.07 6.26 16.98
N LYS A 22 25.37 7.39 17.22
CA LYS A 22 24.13 7.71 16.56
C LYS A 22 24.32 7.72 15.05
N LEU A 23 23.42 7.08 14.32
CA LEU A 23 23.44 7.08 12.86
C LEU A 23 23.21 8.50 12.33
N THR A 24 24.04 8.92 11.40
CA THR A 24 23.74 10.09 10.57
C THR A 24 22.64 9.75 9.57
N ARG A 25 22.02 10.75 8.96
CA ARG A 25 21.00 10.53 7.92
C ARG A 25 21.57 9.72 6.75
N SER A 26 22.75 10.05 6.28
CA SER A 26 23.43 9.34 5.20
C SER A 26 23.65 7.86 5.53
N GLN A 27 24.12 7.55 6.73
CA GLN A 27 24.30 6.16 7.19
C GLN A 27 22.98 5.40 7.31
N TYR A 28 21.91 6.08 7.74
CA TYR A 28 20.57 5.49 7.78
C TYR A 28 20.07 5.14 6.38
N ILE A 29 20.20 6.07 5.44
CA ILE A 29 19.81 5.89 4.05
C ILE A 29 20.61 4.73 3.43
N GLU A 30 21.92 4.73 3.54
CA GLU A 30 22.78 3.66 3.02
C GLU A 30 22.36 2.29 3.57
N LYS A 31 22.12 2.21 4.88
CA LYS A 31 21.73 0.96 5.54
C LYS A 31 20.38 0.41 5.07
N TYR A 32 19.40 1.27 4.77
CA TYR A 32 18.03 0.85 4.51
C TYR A 32 17.55 1.06 3.07
N ALA A 33 18.40 1.62 2.18
CA ALA A 33 18.02 1.85 0.79
C ALA A 33 17.58 0.57 0.07
N ALA A 34 18.34 -0.52 0.23
CA ALA A 34 17.98 -1.81 -0.38
C ALA A 34 16.65 -2.35 0.13
N THR A 35 16.36 -2.18 1.43
CA THR A 35 15.08 -2.57 2.02
C THR A 35 13.94 -1.72 1.43
N ALA A 36 14.08 -0.40 1.35
CA ALA A 36 13.05 0.47 0.78
C ALA A 36 12.77 0.18 -0.70
N VAL A 37 13.80 -0.08 -1.50
CA VAL A 37 13.65 -0.50 -2.91
C VAL A 37 12.94 -1.85 -3.02
N ARG A 38 13.25 -2.81 -2.16
CA ARG A 38 12.55 -4.11 -2.10
C ARG A 38 11.08 -3.93 -1.77
N GLU A 39 10.74 -3.07 -0.81
CA GLU A 39 9.36 -2.76 -0.45
C GLU A 39 8.64 -2.01 -1.58
N MET A 40 9.29 -1.07 -2.27
CA MET A 40 8.74 -0.42 -3.47
C MET A 40 8.35 -1.43 -4.54
N LYS A 41 9.23 -2.39 -4.85
CA LYS A 41 8.94 -3.46 -5.83
C LYS A 41 7.76 -4.34 -5.40
N ALA A 42 7.62 -4.59 -4.13
CA ALA A 42 6.56 -5.44 -3.59
C ALA A 42 5.20 -4.72 -3.50
N THR A 43 5.19 -3.41 -3.23
CA THR A 43 3.96 -2.68 -2.85
C THR A 43 3.61 -1.50 -3.74
N GLY A 44 4.57 -0.97 -4.51
CA GLY A 44 4.38 0.21 -5.36
C GLY A 44 4.55 1.55 -4.63
N ILE A 45 4.96 1.55 -3.35
CA ILE A 45 5.26 2.77 -2.61
C ILE A 45 6.65 3.25 -3.00
N PRO A 46 6.87 4.52 -3.41
CA PRO A 46 8.19 5.01 -3.76
C PRO A 46 9.22 4.76 -2.65
N ALA A 47 10.40 4.26 -3.03
CA ALA A 47 11.49 4.02 -2.08
C ALA A 47 11.95 5.32 -1.41
N SER A 48 11.93 6.43 -2.14
CA SER A 48 12.22 7.77 -1.63
C SER A 48 11.28 8.17 -0.50
N ILE A 49 9.98 7.91 -0.63
CA ILE A 49 8.96 8.18 0.38
C ILE A 49 9.22 7.31 1.62
N THR A 50 9.43 6.01 1.44
CA THR A 50 9.69 5.08 2.55
C THR A 50 10.95 5.48 3.33
N LEU A 51 12.04 5.84 2.63
CA LEU A 51 13.29 6.31 3.26
C LEU A 51 13.11 7.64 4.00
N ALA A 52 12.42 8.61 3.38
CA ALA A 52 12.18 9.91 4.00
C ALA A 52 11.32 9.80 5.26
N GLN A 53 10.27 8.98 5.22
CA GLN A 53 9.46 8.68 6.40
C GLN A 53 10.30 7.99 7.47
N GLY A 54 11.07 6.95 7.13
CA GLY A 54 11.95 6.29 8.07
C GLY A 54 12.97 7.23 8.73
N CYS A 55 13.57 8.14 7.97
CA CYS A 55 14.46 9.19 8.51
C CYS A 55 13.73 10.11 9.50
N LEU A 56 12.53 10.56 9.13
CA LEU A 56 11.76 11.53 9.90
C LEU A 56 11.20 10.92 11.19
N GLU A 57 10.47 9.79 11.06
CA GLU A 57 9.76 9.14 12.17
C GLU A 57 10.71 8.52 13.20
N SER A 58 11.86 7.98 12.74
CA SER A 58 12.81 7.31 13.64
C SER A 58 13.96 8.20 14.12
N GLY A 59 14.02 9.47 13.70
CA GLY A 59 15.20 10.31 13.95
C GLY A 59 16.47 9.69 13.36
N ASN A 60 16.40 9.23 12.10
CA ASN A 60 17.46 8.47 11.42
C ASN A 60 17.82 7.14 12.15
N GLY A 61 16.83 6.44 12.66
CA GLY A 61 17.02 5.17 13.37
C GLY A 61 17.54 5.30 14.80
N ASN A 62 17.54 6.50 15.36
CA ASN A 62 18.08 6.75 16.69
C ASN A 62 16.99 6.92 17.78
N SER A 63 15.72 6.92 17.41
CA SER A 63 14.63 7.01 18.38
C SER A 63 14.57 5.77 19.29
N THR A 64 13.97 5.91 20.47
CA THR A 64 13.76 4.80 21.39
C THR A 64 13.00 3.66 20.73
N LEU A 65 11.95 3.97 19.97
CA LEU A 65 11.17 2.95 19.26
C LEU A 65 11.99 2.22 18.18
N ALA A 66 12.84 2.93 17.44
CA ALA A 66 13.70 2.32 16.43
C ALA A 66 14.78 1.43 17.05
N THR A 67 15.42 1.88 18.16
CA THR A 67 16.55 1.17 18.77
C THR A 67 16.13 0.00 19.67
N GLN A 68 15.02 0.12 20.39
CA GLN A 68 14.57 -0.90 21.35
C GLN A 68 13.51 -1.85 20.79
N ALA A 69 12.72 -1.38 19.82
CA ALA A 69 11.60 -2.14 19.28
C ALA A 69 11.71 -2.38 17.75
N ASN A 70 12.78 -1.96 17.09
CA ASN A 70 12.93 -1.95 15.63
C ASN A 70 11.75 -1.29 14.91
N ASN A 71 11.02 -0.38 15.57
CA ASN A 71 9.86 0.31 15.01
C ASN A 71 10.29 1.66 14.45
N HIS A 72 10.58 1.66 13.14
CA HIS A 72 11.12 2.83 12.43
C HIS A 72 10.05 3.84 11.98
N PHE A 73 8.77 3.51 12.11
CA PHE A 73 7.67 4.34 11.61
C PHE A 73 6.65 4.70 12.70
N GLY A 74 6.94 4.38 13.97
CA GLY A 74 6.03 4.69 15.07
C GLY A 74 4.67 4.02 14.95
N ILE A 75 4.59 2.79 14.42
CA ILE A 75 3.30 2.12 14.24
C ILE A 75 2.77 1.66 15.58
N LYS A 76 1.58 2.17 15.94
CA LYS A 76 0.85 1.82 17.18
C LYS A 76 0.22 0.43 17.06
N CYS A 77 -0.08 -0.22 18.18
CA CYS A 77 -0.56 -1.62 18.23
C CYS A 77 -1.86 -1.83 17.44
N HIS A 78 -2.82 -0.91 17.55
CA HIS A 78 -4.19 -1.12 17.07
C HIS A 78 -4.81 -2.46 17.55
N ASN A 79 -6.10 -2.68 17.35
CA ASN A 79 -6.82 -3.80 17.94
C ASN A 79 -6.45 -5.19 17.38
N ASN A 80 -5.72 -5.25 16.28
CA ASN A 80 -5.42 -6.49 15.53
C ASN A 80 -3.94 -6.92 15.59
N TRP A 81 -3.14 -6.30 16.45
CA TRP A 81 -1.73 -6.67 16.59
C TRP A 81 -1.55 -7.79 17.62
N ASN A 82 -1.07 -8.94 17.15
CA ASN A 82 -0.78 -10.12 18.00
C ASN A 82 0.73 -10.34 18.24
N GLY A 83 1.58 -9.41 17.75
CA GLY A 83 3.03 -9.46 17.93
C GLY A 83 3.49 -8.86 19.25
N LYS A 84 4.82 -8.80 19.42
CA LYS A 84 5.43 -8.12 20.58
C LYS A 84 5.11 -6.63 20.59
N THR A 85 5.02 -6.06 21.78
CA THR A 85 4.69 -4.64 21.98
C THR A 85 5.70 -3.98 22.90
N VAL A 86 5.78 -2.67 22.81
CA VAL A 86 6.51 -1.79 23.71
C VAL A 86 5.61 -0.62 24.12
N ARG A 87 5.80 -0.13 25.34
CA ARG A 87 5.10 1.08 25.82
C ARG A 87 6.03 2.27 25.70
N HIS A 88 5.50 3.38 25.17
CA HIS A 88 6.24 4.61 25.00
C HIS A 88 5.28 5.81 25.10
N ASP A 89 5.79 6.92 25.66
CA ASP A 89 5.03 8.17 25.70
C ASP A 89 5.15 8.89 24.34
N ASP A 90 3.99 9.22 23.74
CA ASP A 90 3.89 9.95 22.49
C ASP A 90 2.81 11.05 22.65
N GLU A 91 1.73 11.03 21.89
CA GLU A 91 0.61 11.96 22.06
C GLU A 91 -0.06 11.80 23.43
N THR A 92 -0.11 10.57 23.93
CA THR A 92 -0.54 10.25 25.29
C THR A 92 0.53 9.44 26.03
N LYS A 93 0.41 9.37 27.38
CA LYS A 93 1.32 8.55 28.17
C LYS A 93 1.05 7.07 27.98
N ASN A 94 2.14 6.28 27.95
CA ASN A 94 2.09 4.82 27.98
C ASN A 94 1.35 4.19 26.79
N GLU A 95 1.46 4.79 25.59
CA GLU A 95 0.86 4.25 24.37
C GLU A 95 1.52 2.94 23.92
N CYS A 96 0.72 2.09 23.27
CA CYS A 96 1.19 0.80 22.78
C CYS A 96 1.74 0.92 21.35
N PHE A 97 2.99 0.53 21.17
CA PHE A 97 3.65 0.45 19.87
C PHE A 97 4.02 -0.99 19.51
N ARG A 98 4.01 -1.31 18.23
CA ARG A 98 4.46 -2.61 17.72
C ARG A 98 5.97 -2.76 17.92
N SER A 99 6.41 -3.97 18.24
CA SER A 99 7.82 -4.32 18.34
C SER A 99 8.13 -5.45 17.36
N TYR A 100 9.21 -5.29 16.61
CA TYR A 100 9.61 -6.19 15.52
C TYR A 100 10.91 -6.90 15.86
N LYS A 101 11.18 -8.03 15.20
CA LYS A 101 12.43 -8.78 15.36
C LYS A 101 13.61 -8.04 14.73
N ASN A 102 13.34 -7.30 13.64
CA ASN A 102 14.33 -6.53 12.90
C ASN A 102 13.65 -5.36 12.19
N ALA A 103 14.46 -4.47 11.61
CA ALA A 103 13.97 -3.31 10.88
C ALA A 103 13.17 -3.70 9.61
N ASP A 104 13.54 -4.79 8.91
CA ASP A 104 12.86 -5.22 7.69
C ASP A 104 11.37 -5.54 7.95
N GLU A 105 11.05 -6.13 9.11
CA GLU A 105 9.65 -6.35 9.51
C GLU A 105 8.90 -5.03 9.72
N SER A 106 9.57 -4.00 10.28
CA SER A 106 8.97 -2.67 10.42
C SER A 106 8.71 -2.00 9.07
N PHE A 107 9.67 -2.09 8.14
CA PHE A 107 9.51 -1.57 6.78
C PHE A 107 8.37 -2.28 6.04
N ARG A 108 8.28 -3.60 6.17
CA ARG A 108 7.18 -4.39 5.59
C ARG A 108 5.84 -3.98 6.17
N ASP A 109 5.73 -3.90 7.49
CA ASP A 109 4.47 -3.54 8.16
C ASP A 109 4.03 -2.11 7.83
N HIS A 110 4.97 -1.17 7.70
CA HIS A 110 4.71 0.18 7.21
C HIS A 110 4.17 0.16 5.77
N SER A 111 4.77 -0.62 4.89
CA SER A 111 4.31 -0.76 3.52
C SER A 111 2.89 -1.36 3.46
N ASP A 112 2.63 -2.38 4.27
CA ASP A 112 1.30 -2.98 4.41
C ASP A 112 0.29 -1.97 4.98
N PHE A 113 0.70 -1.16 5.97
CA PHE A 113 -0.13 -0.11 6.56
C PHE A 113 -0.61 0.90 5.52
N LEU A 114 0.24 1.33 4.60
CA LEU A 114 -0.14 2.23 3.52
C LEU A 114 -0.92 1.50 2.41
N ARG A 115 -0.51 0.29 2.06
CA ARG A 115 -1.07 -0.42 0.90
C ARG A 115 -2.51 -0.89 1.13
N TYR A 116 -2.84 -1.33 2.36
CA TYR A 116 -4.10 -2.01 2.64
C TYR A 116 -5.13 -1.16 3.38
N ARG A 117 -4.86 0.14 3.59
CA ARG A 117 -5.83 1.08 4.16
C ARG A 117 -6.37 2.01 3.09
N ASP A 118 -7.69 2.15 3.06
CA ASP A 118 -8.41 2.91 2.05
C ASP A 118 -8.03 4.37 1.95
N ARG A 119 -7.78 5.01 3.11
CA ARG A 119 -7.40 6.42 3.15
C ARG A 119 -6.19 6.74 2.29
N TYR A 120 -5.34 5.73 1.99
CA TYR A 120 -4.14 5.86 1.17
C TYR A 120 -4.30 5.30 -0.25
N ALA A 121 -5.45 4.67 -0.58
CA ALA A 121 -5.64 3.99 -1.87
C ALA A 121 -5.40 4.90 -3.09
N PHE A 122 -5.79 6.18 -2.99
CA PHE A 122 -5.62 7.15 -4.07
C PHE A 122 -4.16 7.48 -4.39
N LEU A 123 -3.24 7.25 -3.44
CA LEU A 123 -1.80 7.44 -3.65
C LEU A 123 -1.24 6.50 -4.72
N PHE A 124 -1.82 5.33 -4.84
CA PHE A 124 -1.40 4.31 -5.81
C PHE A 124 -1.94 4.56 -7.23
N GLU A 125 -2.67 5.66 -7.44
CA GLU A 125 -3.02 6.21 -8.76
C GLU A 125 -1.93 7.18 -9.28
N LEU A 126 -1.01 7.60 -8.40
CA LEU A 126 0.12 8.45 -8.76
C LEU A 126 1.25 7.62 -9.40
N GLU A 127 2.06 8.27 -10.24
CA GLU A 127 3.27 7.65 -10.75
C GLU A 127 4.25 7.36 -9.60
N PRO A 128 4.95 6.23 -9.61
CA PRO A 128 5.92 5.88 -8.56
C PRO A 128 7.05 6.91 -8.40
N THR A 129 7.33 7.71 -9.43
CA THR A 129 8.34 8.77 -9.41
C THR A 129 7.81 10.12 -8.94
N ASP A 130 6.49 10.24 -8.74
CA ASP A 130 5.87 11.48 -8.23
C ASP A 130 5.92 11.54 -6.69
N TYR A 131 7.13 11.58 -6.13
CA TYR A 131 7.29 11.69 -4.68
C TYR A 131 6.65 12.94 -4.07
N LYS A 132 6.49 14.03 -4.85
CA LYS A 132 5.81 15.25 -4.36
C LYS A 132 4.32 15.01 -4.19
N GLY A 133 3.68 14.41 -5.18
CA GLY A 133 2.28 13.98 -5.09
C GLY A 133 2.05 13.02 -3.93
N TRP A 134 2.96 12.05 -3.74
CA TRP A 134 2.93 11.12 -2.62
C TRP A 134 3.04 11.85 -1.26
N ALA A 135 3.99 12.76 -1.10
CA ALA A 135 4.19 13.50 0.16
C ALA A 135 2.96 14.34 0.53
N TYR A 136 2.41 15.10 -0.41
CA TYR A 136 1.18 15.87 -0.17
C TYR A 136 -0.03 14.97 0.03
N GLY A 137 -0.11 13.87 -0.68
CA GLY A 137 -1.16 12.89 -0.52
C GLY A 137 -1.15 12.23 0.86
N LEU A 138 0.00 11.85 1.41
CA LEU A 138 0.16 11.33 2.76
C LEU A 138 -0.32 12.34 3.81
N GLN A 139 0.05 13.62 3.67
CA GLN A 139 -0.42 14.69 4.54
C GLN A 139 -1.95 14.85 4.44
N LYS A 140 -2.50 14.87 3.22
CA LYS A 140 -3.96 14.96 2.97
C LYS A 140 -4.73 13.78 3.57
N ALA A 141 -4.14 12.58 3.50
CA ALA A 141 -4.71 11.36 4.10
C ALA A 141 -4.61 11.33 5.64
N GLY A 142 -3.95 12.33 6.26
CA GLY A 142 -3.78 12.39 7.71
C GLY A 142 -2.79 11.38 8.26
N TYR A 143 -1.70 11.09 7.52
CA TYR A 143 -0.62 10.25 8.04
C TYR A 143 0.03 10.90 9.27
N ALA A 144 0.20 12.22 9.24
CA ALA A 144 0.67 13.03 10.36
C ALA A 144 -0.18 14.29 10.50
N THR A 145 -0.27 14.80 11.72
CA THR A 145 -1.03 16.00 12.07
C THR A 145 -0.29 17.30 11.73
N ALA A 146 1.03 17.24 11.58
CA ALA A 146 1.88 18.39 11.30
C ALA A 146 1.63 18.96 9.89
N LYS A 147 1.26 20.23 9.80
CA LYS A 147 1.05 20.94 8.51
C LYS A 147 2.28 21.01 7.62
N THR A 148 3.47 20.84 8.17
CA THR A 148 4.75 20.84 7.46
C THR A 148 5.22 19.45 7.02
N TYR A 149 4.41 18.42 7.24
CA TYR A 149 4.82 17.03 7.01
C TYR A 149 5.29 16.77 5.58
N ALA A 150 4.46 17.14 4.58
CA ALA A 150 4.84 16.97 3.18
C ALA A 150 6.12 17.72 2.81
N ALA A 151 6.24 18.97 3.26
CA ALA A 151 7.44 19.77 3.01
C ALA A 151 8.70 19.15 3.67
N SER A 152 8.56 18.53 4.84
CA SER A 152 9.65 17.83 5.51
C SER A 152 10.12 16.60 4.75
N LEU A 153 9.17 15.79 4.23
CA LEU A 153 9.49 14.64 3.38
C LEU A 153 10.19 15.07 2.10
N ILE A 154 9.62 16.04 1.38
CA ILE A 154 10.17 16.57 0.12
C ILE A 154 11.60 17.08 0.34
N ARG A 155 11.84 17.85 1.40
CA ARG A 155 13.16 18.35 1.73
C ARG A 155 14.16 17.20 1.97
N ILE A 156 13.79 16.17 2.74
CA ILE A 156 14.66 15.01 2.98
C ILE A 156 14.98 14.30 1.67
N ILE A 157 13.97 14.13 0.79
CA ILE A 157 14.16 13.49 -0.51
C ILE A 157 15.10 14.28 -1.39
N GLU A 158 14.91 15.60 -1.49
CA GLU A 158 15.70 16.47 -2.36
C GLU A 158 17.13 16.67 -1.84
N GLU A 159 17.31 16.93 -0.54
CA GLU A 159 18.64 17.09 0.08
C GLU A 159 19.52 15.84 -0.02
N ASN A 160 18.93 14.65 -0.11
CA ASN A 160 19.65 13.38 -0.16
C ASN A 160 19.45 12.65 -1.49
N GLU A 161 18.86 13.30 -2.49
CA GLU A 161 18.59 12.78 -3.84
C GLU A 161 17.92 11.39 -3.82
N LEU A 162 17.00 11.16 -2.85
CA LEU A 162 16.38 9.83 -2.66
C LEU A 162 15.50 9.40 -3.84
N TRP A 163 15.01 10.36 -4.65
CA TRP A 163 14.26 10.10 -5.87
C TRP A 163 14.99 9.18 -6.86
N ARG A 164 16.32 9.07 -6.76
CA ARG A 164 17.11 8.13 -7.58
C ARG A 164 16.75 6.68 -7.31
N TYR A 165 16.35 6.34 -6.09
CA TYR A 165 15.96 4.98 -5.74
C TYR A 165 14.60 4.57 -6.37
N ASP A 166 13.73 5.54 -6.71
CA ASP A 166 12.46 5.27 -7.37
C ASP A 166 12.64 4.89 -8.84
N GLN A 167 13.77 5.28 -9.44
CA GLN A 167 14.10 5.00 -10.85
C GLN A 167 14.67 3.60 -11.07
N LEU A 168 15.10 2.89 -10.03
CA LEU A 168 15.69 1.56 -10.14
C LEU A 168 14.70 0.50 -10.67
N ASP A 169 13.41 0.80 -10.71
CA ASP A 169 12.39 -0.04 -11.33
C ASP A 169 12.02 0.41 -12.75
N ALA A 170 12.29 1.65 -13.12
CA ALA A 170 12.02 2.18 -14.46
C ALA A 170 12.95 1.56 -15.52
N THR A 171 14.20 1.27 -15.16
CA THR A 171 15.16 0.60 -16.03
C THR A 171 14.81 -0.88 -16.27
N ALA A 172 14.25 -1.57 -15.28
CA ALA A 172 13.78 -2.95 -15.43
C ALA A 172 12.50 -3.04 -16.30
N ARG A 173 11.70 -1.97 -16.39
CA ARG A 173 10.54 -1.89 -17.29
C ARG A 173 10.92 -1.63 -18.74
N GLN A 174 12.11 -1.05 -19.01
CA GLN A 174 12.60 -0.82 -20.37
C GLN A 174 13.11 -2.10 -21.03
N GLU A 175 13.39 -3.17 -20.27
CA GLU A 175 13.77 -4.49 -20.81
C GLU A 175 12.56 -5.40 -21.11
N LEU A 176 11.34 -5.01 -20.70
CA LEU A 176 10.13 -5.66 -21.17
C LEU A 176 9.73 -5.02 -22.50
N PRO A 177 9.46 -5.81 -23.56
CA PRO A 177 9.05 -5.25 -24.83
C PRO A 177 7.83 -4.35 -24.60
N PRO A 178 7.77 -3.15 -25.21
CA PRO A 178 6.67 -2.23 -25.01
C PRO A 178 5.37 -2.89 -25.42
N THR A 179 4.46 -3.05 -24.48
CA THR A 179 3.06 -3.29 -24.81
C THR A 179 2.61 -2.03 -25.57
N PRO A 180 2.23 -2.13 -26.83
CA PRO A 180 1.95 -0.94 -27.63
C PRO A 180 0.67 -0.29 -27.13
N MET A 181 0.82 0.79 -26.38
CA MET A 181 -0.23 1.76 -26.13
C MET A 181 0.24 3.11 -26.64
N GLN A 182 0.44 3.19 -27.95
CA GLN A 182 0.45 4.45 -28.66
C GLN A 182 -0.96 4.67 -29.23
N ALA A 183 -1.48 5.86 -28.95
CA ALA A 183 -2.69 6.35 -29.56
C ALA A 183 -2.48 6.41 -31.08
N GLU A 184 -3.02 5.43 -31.81
CA GLU A 184 -3.27 5.54 -33.22
C GLU A 184 -4.76 5.68 -33.47
N THR A 185 -5.09 6.82 -33.99
CA THR A 185 -6.36 7.15 -34.65
C THR A 185 -6.70 6.08 -35.68
N SER A 186 -7.91 5.51 -35.53
CA SER A 186 -8.68 4.87 -36.59
C SER A 186 -8.03 3.70 -37.33
N THR A 187 -8.13 2.51 -36.77
CA THR A 187 -8.21 1.29 -37.57
C THR A 187 -9.24 0.34 -36.98
N LYS A 188 -10.06 -0.23 -37.83
CA LYS A 188 -11.17 -1.12 -37.54
C LYS A 188 -10.77 -2.23 -36.60
N PHE A 189 -11.28 -2.18 -35.39
CA PHE A 189 -11.05 -3.17 -34.35
C PHE A 189 -11.64 -4.51 -34.77
N LYS A 190 -10.81 -5.53 -34.93
CA LYS A 190 -11.25 -6.90 -35.13
C LYS A 190 -11.27 -7.57 -33.76
N PRO A 191 -12.42 -8.01 -33.22
CA PRO A 191 -12.50 -8.59 -31.89
C PRO A 191 -11.70 -9.88 -31.78
N LEU A 192 -10.98 -10.06 -30.70
CA LEU A 192 -10.41 -11.34 -30.32
C LEU A 192 -11.55 -12.32 -29.95
N PRO A 193 -11.45 -13.61 -30.32
CA PRO A 193 -12.48 -14.59 -29.99
C PRO A 193 -12.68 -14.69 -28.46
N GLY A 194 -13.92 -14.49 -27.99
CA GLY A 194 -14.30 -14.62 -26.59
C GLY A 194 -14.59 -13.31 -25.84
N HIS A 195 -14.37 -12.15 -26.44
CA HIS A 195 -14.74 -10.87 -25.83
C HIS A 195 -16.10 -10.38 -26.34
N LYS A 196 -17.06 -10.20 -25.43
CA LYS A 196 -18.34 -9.54 -25.74
C LYS A 196 -18.05 -8.07 -26.05
N LEU A 197 -18.43 -7.63 -27.26
CA LEU A 197 -18.45 -6.21 -27.61
C LEU A 197 -19.59 -5.55 -26.84
N TYR A 198 -19.24 -4.64 -25.94
CA TYR A 198 -20.25 -3.73 -25.39
C TYR A 198 -20.53 -2.63 -26.42
N ALA A 199 -21.79 -2.29 -26.62
CA ALA A 199 -22.14 -1.07 -27.29
C ALA A 199 -21.60 0.08 -26.43
N VAL A 200 -20.49 0.69 -26.85
CA VAL A 200 -19.88 1.79 -26.11
C VAL A 200 -20.82 2.98 -26.24
N SER A 201 -21.60 3.23 -25.20
CA SER A 201 -22.24 4.52 -25.06
C SER A 201 -21.12 5.54 -24.87
N LEU A 202 -20.88 6.38 -25.85
CA LEU A 202 -19.90 7.49 -25.80
C LEU A 202 -20.18 8.49 -24.64
N SER A 203 -21.25 8.27 -23.89
CA SER A 203 -21.71 9.12 -22.79
C SER A 203 -21.10 8.79 -21.43
N ARG A 204 -20.45 7.60 -21.25
CA ARG A 204 -19.91 7.16 -19.96
C ARG A 204 -18.48 6.62 -20.07
N GLU A 205 -17.64 7.05 -19.15
CA GLU A 205 -16.30 6.52 -19.03
C GLU A 205 -16.37 5.07 -18.46
N ILE A 206 -15.81 4.11 -19.19
CA ILE A 206 -15.62 2.74 -18.71
C ILE A 206 -14.21 2.64 -18.15
N ARG A 207 -14.12 2.27 -16.86
CA ARG A 207 -12.87 2.05 -16.14
C ARG A 207 -12.70 0.57 -15.84
N THR A 208 -11.52 0.18 -15.38
CA THR A 208 -11.24 -1.20 -14.98
C THR A 208 -10.67 -1.27 -13.57
N THR A 209 -11.09 -2.28 -12.81
CA THR A 209 -10.45 -2.67 -11.55
C THR A 209 -10.23 -4.18 -11.57
N ASN A 210 -9.03 -4.63 -11.24
CA ASN A 210 -8.68 -6.05 -11.29
C ASN A 210 -8.98 -6.68 -12.67
N GLY A 211 -8.86 -5.88 -13.75
CA GLY A 211 -9.18 -6.28 -15.11
C GLY A 211 -10.69 -6.53 -15.36
N VAL A 212 -11.58 -6.00 -14.51
CA VAL A 212 -13.03 -6.08 -14.68
C VAL A 212 -13.58 -4.70 -15.03
N PRO A 213 -14.28 -4.52 -16.18
CA PRO A 213 -14.81 -3.23 -16.58
C PRO A 213 -15.98 -2.80 -15.67
N TYR A 214 -15.99 -1.51 -15.33
CA TYR A 214 -17.06 -0.91 -14.56
C TYR A 214 -17.36 0.52 -14.99
N ILE A 215 -18.53 1.00 -14.60
CA ILE A 215 -18.97 2.38 -14.71
C ILE A 215 -19.31 2.93 -13.32
N ARG A 216 -19.36 4.24 -13.18
CA ARG A 216 -19.99 4.88 -12.02
C ARG A 216 -21.44 5.24 -12.34
N ALA A 217 -22.33 4.87 -11.42
CA ALA A 217 -23.74 5.20 -11.52
C ALA A 217 -23.95 6.72 -11.45
N ARG A 218 -24.89 7.22 -12.24
CA ARG A 218 -25.38 8.60 -12.21
C ARG A 218 -26.71 8.68 -11.48
N LYS A 219 -27.09 9.86 -11.08
CA LYS A 219 -28.39 10.11 -10.46
C LYS A 219 -29.51 9.62 -11.38
N GLY A 220 -30.41 8.78 -10.85
CA GLY A 220 -31.53 8.20 -11.59
C GLY A 220 -31.23 6.92 -12.36
N ASP A 221 -29.98 6.43 -12.32
CA ASP A 221 -29.65 5.12 -12.89
C ASP A 221 -30.35 3.98 -12.16
N THR A 222 -30.72 2.97 -12.94
CA THR A 222 -31.22 1.71 -12.40
C THR A 222 -30.49 0.54 -13.02
N TYR A 223 -30.42 -0.59 -12.32
CA TYR A 223 -29.82 -1.82 -12.88
C TYR A 223 -30.50 -2.27 -14.17
N ALA A 224 -31.83 -2.07 -14.29
CA ALA A 224 -32.56 -2.40 -15.52
C ALA A 224 -32.19 -1.46 -16.69
N GLY A 225 -32.09 -0.15 -16.44
CA GLY A 225 -31.67 0.85 -17.42
C GLY A 225 -30.26 0.60 -17.92
N LEU A 226 -29.31 0.41 -16.98
CA LEU A 226 -27.92 0.10 -17.31
C LEU A 226 -27.77 -1.24 -18.04
N ALA A 227 -28.51 -2.27 -17.65
CA ALA A 227 -28.48 -3.55 -18.34
C ALA A 227 -28.91 -3.40 -19.80
N LYS A 228 -29.97 -2.61 -20.07
CA LYS A 228 -30.41 -2.29 -21.45
C LYS A 228 -29.34 -1.48 -22.20
N GLU A 229 -28.74 -0.48 -21.56
CA GLU A 229 -27.69 0.38 -22.16
C GLU A 229 -26.47 -0.44 -22.61
N TYR A 230 -26.07 -1.45 -21.82
CA TYR A 230 -24.89 -2.28 -22.08
C TYR A 230 -25.22 -3.66 -22.69
N ASN A 231 -26.42 -3.86 -23.18
CA ASN A 231 -26.88 -5.12 -23.81
C ASN A 231 -26.64 -6.35 -22.92
N LEU A 232 -26.98 -6.21 -21.63
CA LEU A 232 -26.90 -7.24 -20.61
C LEU A 232 -28.29 -7.60 -20.09
N PHE A 233 -28.44 -8.81 -19.52
CA PHE A 233 -29.63 -9.09 -18.75
C PHE A 233 -29.55 -8.45 -17.35
N THR A 234 -30.66 -7.85 -16.89
CA THR A 234 -30.71 -7.23 -15.54
C THR A 234 -30.23 -8.19 -14.44
N ARG A 235 -30.57 -9.49 -14.58
CA ARG A 235 -30.12 -10.51 -13.62
C ARG A 235 -28.62 -10.73 -13.63
N GLU A 236 -27.97 -10.65 -14.79
CA GLU A 236 -26.51 -10.76 -14.91
C GLU A 236 -25.85 -9.56 -14.22
N LEU A 237 -26.29 -8.33 -14.56
CA LEU A 237 -25.74 -7.12 -14.00
C LEU A 237 -25.89 -7.08 -12.47
N LEU A 238 -27.02 -7.48 -11.94
CA LEU A 238 -27.23 -7.63 -10.48
C LEU A 238 -26.27 -8.67 -9.88
N SER A 239 -26.10 -9.82 -10.55
CA SER A 239 -25.19 -10.88 -10.09
C SER A 239 -23.73 -10.45 -10.10
N PHE A 240 -23.29 -9.68 -11.11
CA PHE A 240 -21.93 -9.15 -11.17
C PHE A 240 -21.60 -8.19 -10.01
N ASN A 241 -22.65 -7.55 -9.46
CA ASN A 241 -22.55 -6.53 -8.43
C ASN A 241 -23.01 -7.01 -7.03
N ASP A 242 -23.12 -8.33 -6.82
CA ASP A 242 -23.59 -8.94 -5.55
C ASP A 242 -24.92 -8.34 -5.06
N ARG A 243 -25.84 -8.03 -5.99
CA ARG A 243 -27.16 -7.45 -5.70
C ARG A 243 -28.29 -8.45 -5.94
N LYS A 244 -29.37 -8.28 -5.18
CA LYS A 244 -30.63 -9.00 -5.35
C LYS A 244 -31.59 -8.16 -6.23
N ARG A 245 -32.71 -8.76 -6.64
CA ARG A 245 -33.81 -8.04 -7.32
C ARG A 245 -34.22 -6.79 -6.52
N LYS A 246 -34.58 -5.72 -7.22
CA LYS A 246 -35.01 -4.42 -6.65
C LYS A 246 -33.95 -3.70 -5.81
N ALA A 247 -32.67 -3.92 -6.09
CA ALA A 247 -31.64 -3.15 -5.43
C ALA A 247 -31.61 -1.71 -5.98
N ASP A 248 -31.63 -0.72 -5.10
CA ASP A 248 -31.42 0.66 -5.45
C ASP A 248 -29.94 0.89 -5.78
N LEU A 249 -29.70 1.83 -6.69
CA LEU A 249 -28.39 2.22 -7.15
C LEU A 249 -28.13 3.66 -6.72
N GLN A 250 -27.05 3.87 -5.97
CA GLN A 250 -26.66 5.19 -5.49
C GLN A 250 -25.77 5.90 -6.53
N GLU A 251 -25.88 7.21 -6.62
CA GLU A 251 -24.98 8.01 -7.45
C GLU A 251 -23.52 7.80 -7.04
N GLY A 252 -22.61 7.64 -8.03
CA GLY A 252 -21.20 7.36 -7.80
C GLY A 252 -20.87 5.89 -7.48
N GLU A 253 -21.88 5.04 -7.25
CA GLU A 253 -21.67 3.60 -6.99
C GLU A 253 -21.00 2.92 -8.18
N ILE A 254 -20.03 2.04 -7.90
CA ILE A 254 -19.36 1.21 -8.91
C ILE A 254 -20.33 0.14 -9.39
N VAL A 255 -20.51 0.04 -10.71
CA VAL A 255 -21.32 -0.98 -11.36
C VAL A 255 -20.47 -1.75 -12.35
N TYR A 256 -20.12 -2.97 -12.01
CA TYR A 256 -19.37 -3.88 -12.88
C TYR A 256 -20.22 -4.39 -14.02
N LEU A 257 -19.69 -4.33 -15.23
CA LEU A 257 -20.32 -4.80 -16.46
C LEU A 257 -20.00 -6.28 -16.75
N GLU A 258 -19.07 -6.85 -16.00
CA GLU A 258 -18.70 -8.28 -16.05
C GLU A 258 -18.61 -8.87 -14.65
N ALA A 259 -18.51 -10.21 -14.60
CA ALA A 259 -18.36 -10.93 -13.34
C ALA A 259 -17.02 -10.61 -12.68
N LYS A 260 -17.06 -10.19 -11.43
CA LYS A 260 -15.87 -9.97 -10.59
C LYS A 260 -14.99 -11.22 -10.54
N LYS A 261 -13.71 -11.03 -10.28
CA LYS A 261 -12.74 -12.13 -10.20
C LYS A 261 -12.93 -12.97 -8.93
N ARG A 262 -12.27 -14.11 -8.88
CA ARG A 262 -12.22 -14.92 -7.66
C ARG A 262 -11.26 -14.31 -6.63
N GLU A 263 -10.21 -13.69 -7.10
CA GLU A 263 -9.11 -13.11 -6.32
C GLU A 263 -8.83 -11.68 -6.77
N SER A 264 -8.30 -10.88 -5.87
CA SER A 264 -7.79 -9.54 -6.15
C SER A 264 -6.53 -9.57 -7.02
N ALA A 265 -6.08 -8.41 -7.46
CA ALA A 265 -4.77 -8.26 -8.12
C ALA A 265 -3.63 -8.77 -7.22
N PRO A 266 -2.51 -9.24 -7.79
CA PRO A 266 -1.44 -9.88 -7.02
C PRO A 266 -0.87 -9.07 -5.86
N ASN A 267 -0.91 -7.74 -5.96
CA ASN A 267 -0.37 -6.82 -4.95
C ASN A 267 -1.40 -6.38 -3.90
N LEU A 268 -2.62 -6.94 -3.94
CA LEU A 268 -3.75 -6.55 -3.10
C LEU A 268 -4.34 -7.81 -2.45
N ASP A 269 -3.51 -8.59 -1.77
CA ASP A 269 -3.89 -9.88 -1.21
C ASP A 269 -4.71 -9.79 0.07
N LYS A 270 -4.64 -8.65 0.78
CA LYS A 270 -5.34 -8.42 2.05
C LYS A 270 -5.81 -6.97 2.17
N HIS A 271 -6.75 -6.72 3.09
CA HIS A 271 -7.30 -5.41 3.42
C HIS A 271 -7.50 -5.30 4.94
N VAL A 272 -7.15 -4.17 5.53
CA VAL A 272 -7.48 -3.85 6.93
C VAL A 272 -8.79 -3.09 6.94
N VAL A 273 -9.84 -3.70 7.51
CA VAL A 273 -11.19 -3.13 7.54
C VAL A 273 -11.20 -1.82 8.32
N GLU A 274 -11.77 -0.78 7.74
CA GLU A 274 -11.99 0.51 8.39
C GLU A 274 -13.40 0.59 8.98
N GLU A 275 -13.62 1.55 9.89
CA GLU A 275 -14.92 1.75 10.51
C GLU A 275 -15.98 2.10 9.46
N GLY A 276 -17.14 1.44 9.53
CA GLY A 276 -18.24 1.66 8.58
C GLY A 276 -18.13 0.92 7.24
N GLU A 277 -17.05 0.18 6.98
CA GLU A 277 -16.93 -0.59 5.76
C GLU A 277 -17.77 -1.87 5.80
N THR A 278 -18.46 -2.14 4.71
CA THR A 278 -19.23 -3.37 4.53
C THR A 278 -18.51 -4.35 3.62
N MET A 279 -18.78 -5.65 3.81
CA MET A 279 -18.24 -6.72 2.94
C MET A 279 -18.51 -6.44 1.46
N ARG A 280 -19.69 -5.88 1.14
CA ARG A 280 -20.05 -5.54 -0.23
C ARG A 280 -19.20 -4.40 -0.79
N GLN A 281 -18.98 -3.32 -0.02
CA GLN A 281 -18.11 -2.22 -0.47
C GLN A 281 -16.70 -2.73 -0.78
N LEU A 282 -16.15 -3.61 0.06
CA LEU A 282 -14.85 -4.21 -0.16
C LEU A 282 -14.84 -5.11 -1.42
N ALA A 283 -15.87 -5.94 -1.60
CA ALA A 283 -16.02 -6.75 -2.80
C ALA A 283 -16.13 -5.93 -4.10
N GLN A 284 -16.79 -4.76 -4.03
CA GLN A 284 -16.87 -3.82 -5.16
C GLN A 284 -15.52 -3.12 -5.40
N ARG A 285 -14.87 -2.67 -4.36
CA ARG A 285 -13.58 -1.96 -4.45
C ARG A 285 -12.49 -2.79 -5.13
N TYR A 286 -12.36 -4.05 -4.73
CA TYR A 286 -11.31 -4.94 -5.23
C TYR A 286 -11.71 -5.78 -6.43
N ALA A 287 -12.94 -5.61 -6.95
CA ALA A 287 -13.51 -6.45 -8.01
C ALA A 287 -13.41 -7.96 -7.71
N VAL A 288 -13.60 -8.35 -6.45
CA VAL A 288 -13.58 -9.73 -5.98
C VAL A 288 -15.01 -10.18 -5.65
N LYS A 289 -15.37 -11.40 -6.05
CA LYS A 289 -16.66 -11.99 -5.69
C LYS A 289 -16.81 -12.05 -4.17
N MET A 290 -17.82 -11.40 -3.60
CA MET A 290 -18.07 -11.34 -2.17
C MET A 290 -18.11 -12.74 -1.52
N LYS A 291 -18.68 -13.73 -2.20
CA LYS A 291 -18.68 -15.14 -1.77
C LYS A 291 -17.25 -15.68 -1.56
N LYS A 292 -16.28 -15.22 -2.36
CA LYS A 292 -14.87 -15.66 -2.24
C LYS A 292 -14.18 -15.02 -1.05
N ILE A 293 -14.47 -13.75 -0.78
CA ILE A 293 -13.93 -13.07 0.41
C ILE A 293 -14.41 -13.80 1.67
N TYR A 294 -15.72 -14.14 1.78
CA TYR A 294 -16.21 -14.94 2.88
C TYR A 294 -15.47 -16.28 3.03
N GLN A 295 -15.23 -17.00 1.90
CA GLN A 295 -14.54 -18.29 1.92
C GLN A 295 -13.10 -18.20 2.40
N TYR A 296 -12.36 -17.19 1.94
CA TYR A 296 -10.94 -17.03 2.30
C TYR A 296 -10.73 -16.64 3.77
N ASN A 297 -11.74 -16.03 4.37
CA ASN A 297 -11.71 -15.57 5.76
C ASN A 297 -12.53 -16.43 6.72
N HIS A 298 -13.01 -17.59 6.29
CA HIS A 298 -13.84 -18.50 7.09
C HIS A 298 -15.07 -17.82 7.70
N MET A 299 -15.60 -16.78 7.05
CA MET A 299 -16.75 -16.00 7.50
C MET A 299 -18.07 -16.58 7.00
N ARG A 300 -19.14 -16.45 7.79
CA ARG A 300 -20.49 -16.82 7.37
C ARG A 300 -21.00 -15.84 6.30
N PRO A 301 -21.62 -16.32 5.20
CA PRO A 301 -22.23 -15.44 4.21
C PRO A 301 -23.25 -14.49 4.85
N GLY A 302 -23.10 -13.19 4.62
CA GLY A 302 -23.97 -12.14 5.18
C GLY A 302 -23.45 -11.47 6.44
N SER A 303 -22.40 -12.01 7.10
CA SER A 303 -21.75 -11.31 8.20
C SER A 303 -21.00 -10.07 7.69
N GLN A 304 -20.84 -9.08 8.54
CA GLN A 304 -20.00 -7.91 8.25
C GLN A 304 -18.62 -8.10 8.88
N PRO A 305 -17.56 -7.58 8.26
CA PRO A 305 -16.24 -7.61 8.86
C PRO A 305 -16.17 -6.58 10.01
N GLU A 306 -15.39 -6.90 11.03
CA GLU A 306 -15.15 -5.97 12.15
C GLU A 306 -14.03 -4.99 11.81
N PRO A 307 -14.13 -3.71 12.21
CA PRO A 307 -13.06 -2.74 12.04
C PRO A 307 -11.73 -3.24 12.65
N GLY A 308 -10.63 -3.02 11.93
CA GLY A 308 -9.31 -3.48 12.32
C GLY A 308 -9.00 -4.94 11.91
N THR A 309 -9.98 -5.71 11.45
CA THR A 309 -9.76 -7.08 10.94
C THR A 309 -8.99 -7.05 9.62
N ILE A 310 -8.04 -7.98 9.47
CA ILE A 310 -7.37 -8.21 8.18
C ILE A 310 -8.19 -9.21 7.38
N LEU A 311 -8.76 -8.76 6.27
CA LEU A 311 -9.47 -9.61 5.30
C LEU A 311 -8.52 -10.06 4.18
N LEU A 312 -8.50 -11.36 3.94
CA LEU A 312 -7.83 -11.95 2.79
C LEU A 312 -8.69 -11.79 1.54
N LEU A 313 -8.12 -11.20 0.51
CA LEU A 313 -8.77 -10.97 -0.78
C LEU A 313 -8.34 -11.99 -1.85
N ARG A 314 -7.42 -12.87 -1.47
CA ARG A 314 -6.90 -13.99 -2.26
C ARG A 314 -6.90 -15.27 -1.43
N LYS A 315 -6.87 -16.42 -2.11
CA LYS A 315 -6.74 -17.71 -1.43
C LYS A 315 -5.43 -17.75 -0.66
N PRO A 316 -5.43 -18.09 0.64
CA PRO A 316 -4.19 -18.37 1.38
C PRO A 316 -3.35 -19.42 0.64
N ARG A 317 -2.06 -19.18 0.56
CA ARG A 317 -1.09 -20.16 0.03
C ARG A 317 -0.73 -21.17 1.09
#